data_94ea15edf9fbe1ffbaf910cc1a9d8c88
#
_entry.id   94ea15edf9fbe1ffbaf910cc1a9d8c88
#
_cell.length_a   1.000
_cell.length_b   1.000
_cell.length_c   1.000
_cell.angle_alpha   90.00
_cell.angle_beta   90.00
_cell.angle_gamma   90.00
#
_symmetry.space_group_name_H-M   'P 1'
#
loop_
_entity.id
_entity.type
_entity.pdbx_description
1 polymer ?
#
loop_
_entity_poly.entity_id
_entity_poly.type
_entity_poly.pdbx_seq_one_letter_code
_entity_poly.pdbx_strand_id
1 'polypeptide(L)'
;MKIEVSIGEILDKISILEIKKNKIKDKEKLKNINNEFNTLVESYPSYIDQLEYKDLLKINSLLWDIEDRLRLKEKNKKFDEEFIRLARDVYFTNDKRSVIKKKINIRLGSDLIEEKSYEDYS
;
A
#
# COMPACT_ATOMS: atom_id res chain seq x y z
N MET A 1 -7.24 -21.17 -5.26
CA MET A 1 -7.61 -20.29 -6.39
C MET A 1 -6.48 -19.33 -6.68
N LYS A 2 -6.12 -19.17 -7.93
CA LYS A 2 -5.09 -18.23 -8.37
C LYS A 2 -5.69 -17.27 -9.41
N ILE A 3 -5.23 -16.03 -9.38
CA ILE A 3 -5.67 -15.02 -10.36
C ILE A 3 -4.44 -14.31 -10.94
N GLU A 4 -4.59 -13.79 -12.14
CA GLU A 4 -3.58 -12.94 -12.75
C GLU A 4 -3.66 -11.55 -12.14
N VAL A 5 -2.52 -11.00 -11.74
CA VAL A 5 -2.42 -9.63 -11.22
C VAL A 5 -1.23 -8.92 -11.85
N SER A 6 -1.23 -7.58 -11.79
CA SER A 6 -0.10 -6.79 -12.27
C SER A 6 1.10 -6.92 -11.31
N ILE A 7 2.29 -6.65 -11.83
CA ILE A 7 3.52 -6.64 -11.02
C ILE A 7 3.44 -5.57 -9.93
N GLY A 8 2.91 -4.40 -10.28
CA GLY A 8 2.73 -3.32 -9.30
C GLY A 8 1.80 -3.71 -8.15
N GLU A 9 0.75 -4.49 -8.43
CA GLU A 9 -0.17 -4.98 -7.41
C GLU A 9 0.53 -5.93 -6.44
N ILE A 10 1.37 -6.84 -6.96
CA ILE A 10 2.12 -7.78 -6.11
C ILE A 10 3.10 -7.04 -5.20
N LEU A 11 3.88 -6.11 -5.76
CA LEU A 11 4.85 -5.36 -4.96
C LEU A 11 4.17 -4.48 -3.92
N ASP A 12 3.04 -3.88 -4.27
CA ASP A 12 2.23 -3.10 -3.35
C ASP A 12 1.77 -3.96 -2.17
N LYS A 13 1.24 -5.13 -2.47
CA LYS A 13 0.78 -6.08 -1.45
C LYS A 13 1.92 -6.54 -0.54
N ILE A 14 3.09 -6.84 -1.09
CA ILE A 14 4.27 -7.22 -0.31
C ILE A 14 4.68 -6.08 0.63
N SER A 15 4.70 -4.84 0.13
CA SER A 15 5.06 -3.68 0.95
C SER A 15 4.09 -3.49 2.13
N ILE A 16 2.80 -3.68 1.90
CA ILE A 16 1.79 -3.59 2.96
C ILE A 16 1.99 -4.69 4.00
N LEU A 17 2.30 -5.91 3.57
CA LEU A 17 2.58 -7.02 4.47
C LEU A 17 3.83 -6.75 5.32
N GLU A 18 4.85 -6.14 4.73
CA GLU A 18 6.05 -5.75 5.48
C GLU A 18 5.72 -4.74 6.59
N ILE A 19 4.87 -3.77 6.29
CA ILE A 19 4.39 -2.80 7.28
C ILE A 19 3.62 -3.51 8.39
N LYS A 20 2.72 -4.42 8.03
CA LYS A 20 1.94 -5.21 8.99
C LYS A 20 2.84 -6.02 9.93
N LYS A 21 3.90 -6.61 9.40
CA LYS A 21 4.88 -7.37 10.22
C LYS A 21 5.49 -6.50 11.30
N ASN A 22 5.73 -5.24 11.01
CA ASN A 22 6.35 -4.30 11.95
C ASN A 22 5.37 -3.65 12.91
N LYS A 23 4.10 -3.50 12.52
CA LYS A 23 3.09 -2.80 13.30
C LYS A 23 2.23 -3.70 14.18
N ILE A 24 1.93 -4.91 13.72
CA ILE A 24 1.01 -5.82 14.41
C ILE A 24 1.77 -6.66 15.43
N LYS A 25 1.22 -6.77 16.64
CA LYS A 25 1.84 -7.51 17.76
C LYS A 25 1.18 -8.85 18.07
N ASP A 26 -0.06 -9.05 17.63
CA ASP A 26 -0.82 -10.28 17.86
C ASP A 26 -0.14 -11.46 17.16
N LYS A 27 0.18 -12.52 17.93
CA LYS A 27 0.93 -13.68 17.42
C LYS A 27 0.18 -14.45 16.34
N GLU A 28 -1.14 -14.63 16.49
CA GLU A 28 -1.96 -15.32 15.50
C GLU A 28 -1.98 -14.56 14.19
N LYS A 29 -2.19 -13.25 14.26
CA LYS A 29 -2.18 -12.39 13.07
C LYS A 29 -0.81 -12.37 12.42
N LEU A 30 0.27 -12.30 13.19
CA LEU A 30 1.65 -12.31 12.68
C LEU A 30 1.95 -13.61 11.93
N LYS A 31 1.46 -14.75 12.43
CA LYS A 31 1.64 -16.02 11.75
C LYS A 31 1.04 -15.98 10.35
N ASN A 32 -0.18 -15.48 10.22
CA ASN A 32 -0.85 -15.36 8.93
C ASN A 32 -0.14 -14.37 8.01
N ILE A 33 0.29 -13.23 8.56
CA ILE A 33 1.03 -12.19 7.82
C ILE A 33 2.35 -12.74 7.29
N ASN A 34 3.11 -13.45 8.11
CA ASN A 34 4.39 -14.02 7.71
C ASN A 34 4.21 -15.11 6.65
N ASN A 35 3.18 -15.93 6.75
CA ASN A 35 2.88 -16.95 5.75
C ASN A 35 2.60 -16.31 4.39
N GLU A 36 1.76 -15.28 4.37
CA GLU A 36 1.42 -14.57 3.13
C GLU A 36 2.63 -13.84 2.56
N PHE A 37 3.37 -13.13 3.40
CA PHE A 37 4.59 -12.41 2.99
C PHE A 37 5.60 -13.36 2.36
N ASN A 38 5.92 -14.46 3.04
CA ASN A 38 6.91 -15.41 2.55
C ASN A 38 6.48 -16.06 1.22
N THR A 39 5.21 -16.38 1.09
CA THR A 39 4.67 -16.97 -0.14
C THR A 39 4.85 -16.01 -1.33
N LEU A 40 4.53 -14.73 -1.14
CA LEU A 40 4.63 -13.75 -2.22
C LEU A 40 6.07 -13.39 -2.55
N VAL A 41 6.91 -13.21 -1.54
CA VAL A 41 8.33 -12.89 -1.73
C VAL A 41 9.06 -14.02 -2.46
N GLU A 42 8.75 -15.28 -2.11
CA GLU A 42 9.34 -16.44 -2.76
C GLU A 42 9.04 -16.46 -4.26
N SER A 43 7.86 -16.00 -4.67
CA SER A 43 7.48 -15.91 -6.08
C SER A 43 8.18 -14.77 -6.83
N TYR A 44 8.55 -13.69 -6.14
CA TYR A 44 9.08 -12.47 -6.77
C TYR A 44 10.27 -11.88 -6.00
N PRO A 45 11.32 -12.65 -5.67
CA PRO A 45 12.39 -12.18 -4.80
C PRO A 45 13.20 -11.01 -5.38
N SER A 46 13.36 -10.96 -6.70
CA SER A 46 14.20 -9.94 -7.35
C SER A 46 13.58 -8.55 -7.37
N TYR A 47 12.28 -8.42 -7.13
CA TYR A 47 11.60 -7.12 -7.19
C TYR A 47 11.71 -6.31 -5.89
N ILE A 48 11.97 -6.96 -4.77
CA ILE A 48 12.01 -6.32 -3.45
C ILE A 48 13.15 -5.31 -3.35
N ASP A 49 14.25 -5.55 -4.05
CA ASP A 49 15.43 -4.67 -4.02
C ASP A 49 15.31 -3.48 -4.99
N GLN A 50 14.20 -3.37 -5.71
CA GLN A 50 14.00 -2.28 -6.66
C GLN A 50 13.68 -0.97 -5.93
N LEU A 51 14.09 0.15 -6.55
CA LEU A 51 13.82 1.48 -6.03
C LEU A 51 12.31 1.72 -5.85
N GLU A 52 11.52 1.28 -6.81
CA GLU A 52 10.06 1.45 -6.79
C GLU A 52 9.40 0.71 -5.63
N TYR A 53 9.95 -0.44 -5.22
CA TYR A 53 9.47 -1.13 -4.03
C TYR A 53 9.66 -0.28 -2.77
N LYS A 54 10.81 0.38 -2.66
CA LYS A 54 11.09 1.29 -1.54
C LYS A 54 10.14 2.47 -1.55
N ASP A 55 9.81 2.98 -2.73
CA ASP A 55 8.84 4.06 -2.87
C ASP A 55 7.45 3.62 -2.42
N LEU A 56 7.03 2.40 -2.79
CA LEU A 56 5.76 1.83 -2.33
C LEU A 56 5.74 1.66 -0.82
N LEU A 57 6.82 1.15 -0.26
CA LEU A 57 6.92 0.96 1.19
C LEU A 57 6.76 2.29 1.93
N LYS A 58 7.41 3.33 1.42
CA LYS A 58 7.33 4.67 2.00
C LYS A 58 5.92 5.25 1.91
N ILE A 59 5.29 5.17 0.73
CA ILE A 59 3.95 5.73 0.53
C ILE A 59 2.89 4.96 1.33
N ASN A 60 3.01 3.64 1.42
CA ASN A 60 2.09 2.82 2.19
C ASN A 60 2.27 3.01 3.69
N SER A 61 3.51 3.26 4.16
CA SER A 61 3.77 3.61 5.55
C SER A 61 3.12 4.93 5.92
N LEU A 62 3.17 5.91 5.03
CA LEU A 62 2.50 7.19 5.22
C LEU A 62 0.98 7.02 5.29
N LEU A 63 0.41 6.23 4.39
CA LEU A 63 -1.04 5.92 4.41
C LEU A 63 -1.45 5.25 5.70
N TRP A 64 -0.65 4.31 6.17
CA TRP A 64 -0.91 3.62 7.44
C TRP A 64 -1.05 4.61 8.59
N ASP A 65 -0.09 5.54 8.69
CA ASP A 65 -0.10 6.55 9.75
C ASP A 65 -1.28 7.51 9.63
N ILE A 66 -1.60 7.93 8.41
CA ILE A 66 -2.76 8.81 8.16
C ILE A 66 -4.05 8.12 8.60
N GLU A 67 -4.23 6.86 8.21
CA GLU A 67 -5.45 6.11 8.54
C GLU A 67 -5.56 5.81 10.03
N ASP A 68 -4.45 5.53 10.72
CA ASP A 68 -4.45 5.35 12.16
C ASP A 68 -4.89 6.62 12.88
N ARG A 69 -4.38 7.78 12.43
CA ARG A 69 -4.76 9.07 13.00
C ARG A 69 -6.23 9.39 12.75
N LEU A 70 -6.73 9.08 11.56
CA LEU A 70 -8.14 9.25 11.23
C LEU A 70 -9.03 8.41 12.13
N ARG A 71 -8.66 7.14 12.34
CA ARG A 71 -9.42 6.23 13.19
C ARG A 71 -9.44 6.70 14.64
N LEU A 72 -8.32 7.27 15.12
CA LEU A 72 -8.26 7.84 16.45
C LEU A 72 -9.18 9.07 16.59
N LYS A 73 -9.18 9.94 15.56
CA LYS A 73 -10.10 11.09 15.49
C LYS A 73 -11.55 10.63 15.49
N GLU A 74 -11.89 9.62 14.72
CA GLU A 74 -13.24 9.03 14.63
C GLU A 74 -13.66 8.49 16.00
N LYS A 75 -12.78 7.75 16.66
CA LYS A 75 -13.03 7.20 17.99
C LYS A 75 -13.35 8.30 19.02
N ASN A 76 -12.65 9.41 18.93
CA ASN A 76 -12.81 10.54 19.84
C ASN A 76 -13.85 11.56 19.36
N LYS A 77 -14.51 11.29 18.24
CA LYS A 77 -15.52 12.17 17.62
C LYS A 77 -15.00 13.59 17.37
N LYS A 78 -13.72 13.70 16.98
CA LYS A 78 -13.07 14.97 16.66
C LYS A 78 -13.02 15.18 15.15
N PHE A 79 -14.03 15.86 14.62
CA PHE A 79 -14.15 16.14 13.19
C PHE A 79 -13.72 17.58 12.87
N ASP A 80 -12.51 17.92 13.30
CA ASP A 80 -11.91 19.25 13.19
C ASP A 80 -11.19 19.45 11.84
N GLU A 81 -10.46 20.56 11.70
CA GLU A 81 -9.69 20.84 10.48
C GLU A 81 -8.60 19.82 10.24
N GLU A 82 -7.99 19.30 11.29
CA GLU A 82 -6.99 18.23 11.17
C GLU A 82 -7.61 16.96 10.60
N PHE A 83 -8.81 16.60 11.04
CA PHE A 83 -9.54 15.46 10.47
C PHE A 83 -9.78 15.65 8.99
N ILE A 84 -10.22 16.83 8.57
CA ILE A 84 -10.46 17.13 7.15
C ILE A 84 -9.17 17.03 6.35
N ARG A 85 -8.08 17.58 6.86
CA ARG A 85 -6.77 17.51 6.19
C ARG A 85 -6.29 16.06 6.04
N LEU A 86 -6.41 15.26 7.10
CA LEU A 86 -6.03 13.85 7.05
C LEU A 86 -6.88 13.07 6.05
N ALA A 87 -8.19 13.33 6.02
CA ALA A 87 -9.09 12.68 5.08
C ALA A 87 -8.72 13.02 3.63
N ARG A 88 -8.37 14.27 3.36
CA ARG A 88 -7.89 14.68 2.03
C ARG A 88 -6.55 14.02 1.69
N ASP A 89 -5.66 13.89 2.65
CA ASP A 89 -4.35 13.25 2.46
C ASP A 89 -4.49 11.80 2.01
N VAL A 90 -5.57 11.11 2.38
CA VAL A 90 -5.81 9.72 1.95
C VAL A 90 -5.88 9.64 0.43
N TYR A 91 -6.72 10.43 -0.23
CA TYR A 91 -6.84 10.31 -1.68
C TYR A 91 -5.66 10.93 -2.42
N PHE A 92 -5.06 12.00 -1.92
CA PHE A 92 -3.82 12.53 -2.51
C PHE A 92 -2.70 11.49 -2.47
N THR A 93 -2.54 10.80 -1.34
CA THR A 93 -1.49 9.79 -1.16
C THR A 93 -1.79 8.55 -1.99
N ASN A 94 -3.06 8.12 -2.06
CA ASN A 94 -3.47 7.02 -2.91
C ASN A 94 -3.21 7.30 -4.39
N ASP A 95 -3.37 8.54 -4.83
CA ASP A 95 -3.06 8.92 -6.20
C ASP A 95 -1.57 8.77 -6.50
N LYS A 96 -0.71 9.19 -5.57
CA LYS A 96 0.73 9.00 -5.70
C LYS A 96 1.10 7.52 -5.73
N ARG A 97 0.44 6.71 -4.91
CA ARG A 97 0.61 5.26 -4.90
C ARG A 97 0.25 4.65 -6.25
N SER A 98 -0.86 5.08 -6.85
CA SER A 98 -1.28 4.61 -8.16
C SER A 98 -0.25 4.94 -9.25
N VAL A 99 0.34 6.12 -9.20
CA VAL A 99 1.40 6.53 -10.14
C VAL A 99 2.61 5.61 -10.01
N ILE A 100 3.03 5.30 -8.78
CA ILE A 100 4.16 4.40 -8.52
C ILE A 100 3.87 3.00 -9.07
N LYS A 101 2.67 2.47 -8.80
CA LYS A 101 2.25 1.14 -9.29
C LYS A 101 2.26 1.07 -10.82
N LYS A 102 1.73 2.09 -11.47
CA LYS A 102 1.72 2.15 -12.95
C LYS A 102 3.13 2.22 -13.51
N LYS A 103 4.01 3.02 -12.90
CA LYS A 103 5.41 3.11 -13.29
C LYS A 103 6.11 1.76 -13.19
N ILE A 104 5.86 1.00 -12.12
CA ILE A 104 6.37 -0.35 -11.95
C ILE A 104 5.89 -1.24 -13.09
N ASN A 105 4.60 -1.23 -13.38
CA ASN A 105 4.00 -2.06 -14.41
C ASN A 105 4.63 -1.80 -15.79
N ILE A 106 4.83 -0.54 -16.12
CA ILE A 106 5.43 -0.15 -17.41
C ILE A 106 6.90 -0.55 -17.46
N ARG A 107 7.66 -0.22 -16.40
CA ARG A 107 9.11 -0.47 -16.39
C ARG A 107 9.45 -1.96 -16.39
N LEU A 108 8.70 -2.76 -15.65
CA LEU A 108 8.96 -4.20 -15.51
C LEU A 108 8.18 -5.05 -16.52
N GLY A 109 7.45 -4.42 -17.44
CA GLY A 109 6.74 -5.14 -18.50
C GLY A 109 5.60 -6.00 -18.00
N SER A 110 4.81 -5.51 -17.05
CA SER A 110 3.64 -6.23 -16.57
C SER A 110 2.62 -6.44 -17.69
N ASP A 111 2.08 -7.66 -17.79
CA ASP A 111 1.03 -7.97 -18.77
C ASP A 111 -0.26 -7.21 -18.44
N LEU A 112 -0.53 -7.00 -17.15
CA LEU A 112 -1.70 -6.26 -16.69
C LEU A 112 -1.27 -4.89 -16.17
N ILE A 113 -2.03 -3.86 -16.53
CA ILE A 113 -1.80 -2.48 -16.07
C ILE A 113 -3.13 -1.94 -15.57
N GLU A 114 -3.19 -1.61 -14.27
CA GLU A 114 -4.38 -1.03 -13.66
C GLU A 114 -4.57 0.41 -14.10
N GLU A 115 -5.79 0.77 -14.46
CA GLU A 115 -6.17 2.13 -14.81
C GLU A 115 -7.14 2.70 -13.77
N LYS A 116 -7.04 4.01 -13.54
CA LYS A 116 -7.93 4.75 -12.63
C LYS A 116 -8.72 5.78 -13.42
N SER A 117 -9.96 6.03 -12.98
CA SER A 117 -10.82 7.02 -13.60
C SER A 117 -11.39 7.94 -12.52
N TYR A 118 -10.55 8.83 -12.04
CA TYR A 118 -10.93 9.81 -11.02
C TYR A 118 -11.07 11.19 -11.62
N GLU A 119 -11.93 12.02 -10.99
CA GLU A 119 -12.00 13.41 -11.32
C GLU A 119 -10.65 14.09 -11.09
N ASP A 120 -10.25 14.96 -12.04
CA ASP A 120 -9.06 15.76 -11.86
C ASP A 120 -9.40 16.95 -10.95
N TYR A 121 -8.76 17.00 -9.80
CA TYR A 121 -8.97 18.06 -8.81
C TYR A 121 -7.69 18.88 -8.57
N SER A 122 -6.65 18.61 -9.34
CA SER A 122 -5.36 19.29 -9.19
C SER A 122 -5.29 20.62 -9.95
#